data_c02e9b9d234cf19fb9e186ccfa1057f0
#
_entry.id   c02e9b9d234cf19fb9e186ccfa1057f0
#
_cell.length_a   1.000
_cell.length_b   1.000
_cell.length_c   1.000
_cell.angle_alpha   90.00
_cell.angle_beta   90.00
_cell.angle_gamma   90.00
#
_symmetry.space_group_name_H-M   'P 1'
#
loop_
_entity.id
_entity.type
_entity.pdbx_description
1 polymer ?
#
loop_
_entity_poly.entity_id
_entity_poly.type
_entity_poly.pdbx_seq_one_letter_code
_entity_poly.pdbx_strand_id
1 'polypeptide(L)'
;MVNKSNVLLGVTLLCIALVIVPVNDALAKYLSSDLKILEIIWARFFGHFILLVPLAYYLKGRKGFFNSSTKHQLTRGLFIFLGTAFFYVSITKIPLPNALSLLLIAPIIVVVLSVYILNERITLLKIICALIGFAGTLLVIQPGFADFNSYSVYALVSGLFYAMYLIYTRKVNFSSDSIVSLSYSTIPGAIIMTLLIPFFWESIPSLNQIMIMGCIGPVVIISHFFFIKAYQYAEASVLAPIHYFEIVSNVLISVIFFKDIPTIAVSIGIMCIISSGVLISLNQKNT
;
A
#
# COMPACT_ATOMS: atom_id res chain seq x y z
N MET A 1 -13.30 15.46 -17.69
CA MET A 1 -13.23 14.16 -18.42
C MET A 1 -11.81 13.64 -18.33
N VAL A 2 -11.61 12.46 -17.74
CA VAL A 2 -10.28 11.83 -17.68
C VAL A 2 -10.00 11.19 -19.05
N ASN A 3 -8.93 11.61 -19.72
CA ASN A 3 -8.58 11.09 -21.04
C ASN A 3 -8.11 9.63 -20.91
N LYS A 4 -8.46 8.74 -21.84
CA LYS A 4 -8.10 7.31 -21.86
C LYS A 4 -6.60 7.07 -21.75
N SER A 5 -5.77 7.90 -22.39
CA SER A 5 -4.30 7.84 -22.28
C SER A 5 -3.82 8.07 -20.83
N ASN A 6 -4.57 8.86 -20.06
CA ASN A 6 -4.25 9.14 -18.67
C ASN A 6 -4.56 7.95 -17.74
N VAL A 7 -5.67 7.23 -17.98
CA VAL A 7 -6.00 6.03 -17.18
C VAL A 7 -4.96 4.95 -17.36
N LEU A 8 -4.55 4.66 -18.60
CA LEU A 8 -3.50 3.67 -18.87
C LEU A 8 -2.18 4.05 -18.18
N LEU A 9 -1.81 5.34 -18.21
CA LEU A 9 -0.65 5.85 -17.49
C LEU A 9 -0.80 5.62 -15.97
N GLY A 10 -1.97 5.90 -15.40
CA GLY A 10 -2.26 5.65 -13.99
C GLY A 10 -2.09 4.17 -13.61
N VAL A 11 -2.65 3.27 -14.42
CA VAL A 11 -2.50 1.82 -14.21
C VAL A 11 -1.03 1.38 -14.30
N THR A 12 -0.29 1.86 -15.31
CA THR A 12 1.13 1.53 -15.48
C THR A 12 1.96 2.00 -14.29
N LEU A 13 1.75 3.24 -13.83
CA LEU A 13 2.44 3.79 -12.67
C LEU A 13 2.14 2.98 -11.40
N LEU A 14 0.88 2.55 -11.22
CA LEU A 14 0.52 1.71 -10.10
C LEU A 14 1.19 0.33 -10.19
N CYS A 15 1.21 -0.31 -11.36
CA CYS A 15 1.91 -1.58 -11.55
C CYS A 15 3.41 -1.46 -11.22
N ILE A 16 4.08 -0.38 -11.65
CA ILE A 16 5.49 -0.12 -11.28
C ILE A 16 5.63 -0.03 -9.76
N ALA A 17 4.76 0.71 -9.08
CA ALA A 17 4.76 0.80 -7.62
C ALA A 17 4.64 -0.59 -6.97
N LEU A 18 3.69 -1.41 -7.45
CA LEU A 18 3.37 -2.74 -6.90
C LEU A 18 4.43 -3.80 -7.19
N VAL A 19 5.33 -3.57 -8.13
CA VAL A 19 6.54 -4.40 -8.33
C VAL A 19 7.63 -4.05 -7.30
N ILE A 20 7.68 -2.79 -6.84
CA ILE A 20 8.69 -2.31 -5.89
C ILE A 20 8.29 -2.60 -4.44
N VAL A 21 6.99 -2.56 -4.10
CA VAL A 21 6.47 -2.78 -2.73
C VAL A 21 6.99 -4.11 -2.12
N PRO A 22 6.99 -5.26 -2.81
CA PRO A 22 7.51 -6.51 -2.26
C PRO A 22 8.97 -6.46 -1.80
N VAL A 23 9.78 -5.59 -2.39
CA VAL A 23 11.18 -5.40 -1.93
C VAL A 23 11.21 -4.83 -0.52
N ASN A 24 10.33 -3.85 -0.22
CA ASN A 24 10.20 -3.31 1.13
C ASN A 24 9.74 -4.39 2.14
N ASP A 25 8.78 -5.23 1.74
CA ASP A 25 8.27 -6.30 2.60
C ASP A 25 9.33 -7.37 2.86
N ALA A 26 10.14 -7.69 1.86
CA ALA A 26 11.29 -8.60 2.00
C ALA A 26 12.34 -8.04 2.96
N LEU A 27 12.69 -6.75 2.88
CA LEU A 27 13.61 -6.08 3.82
C LEU A 27 13.06 -6.09 5.24
N ALA A 28 11.77 -5.78 5.42
CA ALA A 28 11.11 -5.80 6.72
C ALA A 28 11.07 -7.22 7.30
N LYS A 29 10.78 -8.23 6.49
CA LYS A 29 10.79 -9.65 6.89
C LYS A 29 12.19 -10.09 7.31
N TYR A 30 13.22 -9.73 6.56
CA TYR A 30 14.61 -10.04 6.92
C TYR A 30 14.98 -9.46 8.28
N LEU A 31 14.65 -8.19 8.52
CA LEU A 31 14.93 -7.54 9.80
C LEU A 31 14.13 -8.11 10.97
N SER A 32 12.92 -8.63 10.72
CA SER A 32 12.04 -9.16 11.77
C SER A 32 12.51 -10.48 12.40
N SER A 33 13.59 -11.10 11.87
CA SER A 33 14.24 -12.23 12.52
C SER A 33 14.96 -11.84 13.82
N ASP A 34 15.47 -10.60 13.89
CA ASP A 34 16.33 -10.15 14.96
C ASP A 34 15.85 -8.87 15.66
N LEU A 35 15.08 -8.04 14.96
CA LEU A 35 14.57 -6.78 15.46
C LEU A 35 13.07 -6.86 15.77
N LYS A 36 12.64 -6.09 16.76
CA LYS A 36 11.21 -5.96 17.05
C LYS A 36 10.49 -5.23 15.93
N ILE A 37 9.25 -5.64 15.71
CA ILE A 37 8.39 -5.07 14.67
C ILE A 37 8.22 -3.55 14.80
N LEU A 38 8.22 -3.02 16.03
CA LEU A 38 8.11 -1.58 16.29
C LEU A 38 9.35 -0.81 15.82
N GLU A 39 10.55 -1.39 15.94
CA GLU A 39 11.80 -0.81 15.44
C GLU A 39 11.78 -0.72 13.91
N ILE A 40 11.24 -1.73 13.24
CA ILE A 40 11.09 -1.76 11.78
C ILE A 40 10.06 -0.73 11.30
N ILE A 41 8.92 -0.60 12.01
CA ILE A 41 7.92 0.45 11.73
C ILE A 41 8.56 1.83 11.88
N TRP A 42 9.30 2.05 12.96
CA TRP A 42 10.00 3.31 13.19
C TRP A 42 10.98 3.61 12.06
N ALA A 43 11.85 2.65 11.70
CA ALA A 43 12.82 2.82 10.62
C ALA A 43 12.15 3.19 9.29
N ARG A 44 11.03 2.53 8.96
CA ARG A 44 10.25 2.83 7.75
C ARG A 44 9.75 4.26 7.73
N PHE A 45 9.07 4.70 8.79
CA PHE A 45 8.47 6.04 8.81
C PHE A 45 9.51 7.14 9.06
N PHE A 46 10.48 6.91 9.93
CA PHE A 46 11.54 7.87 10.24
C PHE A 46 12.52 8.05 9.10
N GLY A 47 12.99 6.95 8.48
CA GLY A 47 13.88 7.01 7.32
C GLY A 47 13.24 7.74 6.14
N HIS A 48 11.96 7.49 5.88
CA HIS A 48 11.18 8.22 4.88
C HIS A 48 11.03 9.71 5.25
N PHE A 49 10.75 10.02 6.51
CA PHE A 49 10.58 11.38 7.02
C PHE A 49 11.85 12.22 6.87
N ILE A 50 13.00 11.71 7.34
CA ILE A 50 14.25 12.46 7.36
C ILE A 50 14.79 12.79 5.95
N LEU A 51 14.50 11.90 4.98
CA LEU A 51 14.92 12.12 3.59
C LEU A 51 13.97 13.06 2.85
N LEU A 52 12.67 12.90 3.02
CA LEU A 52 11.72 13.54 2.12
C LEU A 52 11.11 14.82 2.63
N VAL A 53 10.87 14.96 3.94
CA VAL A 53 10.23 16.17 4.48
C VAL A 53 11.11 17.40 4.31
N PRO A 54 12.43 17.38 4.63
CA PRO A 54 13.32 18.51 4.37
C PRO A 54 13.43 18.84 2.87
N LEU A 55 13.53 17.80 2.01
CA LEU A 55 13.58 17.96 0.56
C LEU A 55 12.31 18.63 0.01
N ALA A 56 11.14 18.16 0.42
CA ALA A 56 9.86 18.71 -0.03
C ALA A 56 9.69 20.16 0.44
N TYR A 57 10.08 20.46 1.68
CA TYR A 57 10.04 21.82 2.20
C TYR A 57 11.00 22.76 1.44
N TYR A 58 12.21 22.29 1.13
CA TYR A 58 13.20 23.05 0.34
C TYR A 58 12.69 23.33 -1.09
N LEU A 59 12.14 22.32 -1.77
CA LEU A 59 11.68 22.43 -3.17
C LEU A 59 10.41 23.27 -3.33
N LYS A 60 9.50 23.23 -2.35
CA LYS A 60 8.15 23.85 -2.46
C LYS A 60 7.97 25.08 -1.58
N GLY A 61 8.90 25.32 -0.68
CA GLY A 61 8.84 26.41 0.28
C GLY A 61 7.65 26.29 1.26
N ARG A 62 7.56 27.25 2.19
CA ARG A 62 6.54 27.23 3.25
C ARG A 62 5.10 27.20 2.70
N LYS A 63 4.79 28.02 1.68
CA LYS A 63 3.44 28.11 1.11
C LYS A 63 3.05 26.89 0.30
N GLY A 64 3.99 26.24 -0.38
CA GLY A 64 3.74 25.01 -1.13
C GLY A 64 3.61 23.79 -0.20
N PHE A 65 4.36 23.77 0.90
CA PHE A 65 4.30 22.69 1.88
C PHE A 65 3.03 22.80 2.77
N PHE A 66 2.78 23.96 3.38
CA PHE A 66 1.57 24.23 4.17
C PHE A 66 0.52 24.92 3.29
N ASN A 67 -0.51 24.21 2.92
CA ASN A 67 -1.60 24.67 2.07
C ASN A 67 -2.96 24.26 2.61
N SER A 68 -4.04 24.57 1.92
CA SER A 68 -5.41 24.23 2.33
C SER A 68 -5.67 22.73 2.47
N SER A 69 -4.86 21.88 1.84
CA SER A 69 -4.98 20.42 1.90
C SER A 69 -4.21 19.78 3.07
N THR A 70 -3.42 20.54 3.84
CA THR A 70 -2.56 20.04 4.92
C THR A 70 -3.31 19.11 5.88
N LYS A 71 -4.52 19.49 6.33
CA LYS A 71 -5.33 18.66 7.23
C LYS A 71 -5.67 17.30 6.61
N HIS A 72 -6.10 17.26 5.36
CA HIS A 72 -6.44 16.02 4.65
C HIS A 72 -5.19 15.17 4.40
N GLN A 73 -4.05 15.80 4.14
CA GLN A 73 -2.77 15.12 3.98
C GLN A 73 -2.31 14.45 5.28
N LEU A 74 -2.41 15.13 6.43
CA LEU A 74 -2.10 14.55 7.74
C LEU A 74 -3.05 13.40 8.07
N THR A 75 -4.36 13.56 7.81
CA THR A 75 -5.34 12.48 7.98
C THR A 75 -4.99 11.26 7.14
N ARG A 76 -4.59 11.48 5.88
CA ARG A 76 -4.12 10.41 5.00
C ARG A 76 -2.86 9.72 5.56
N GLY A 77 -1.89 10.51 6.04
CA GLY A 77 -0.68 9.99 6.69
C GLY A 77 -1.00 9.17 7.94
N LEU A 78 -2.01 9.58 8.72
CA LEU A 78 -2.46 8.82 9.88
C LEU A 78 -3.10 7.48 9.45
N PHE A 79 -3.89 7.46 8.38
CA PHE A 79 -4.50 6.23 7.90
C PHE A 79 -3.46 5.20 7.44
N ILE A 80 -2.43 5.59 6.69
CA ILE A 80 -1.38 4.63 6.30
C ILE A 80 -0.57 4.16 7.50
N PHE A 81 -0.32 5.02 8.49
CA PHE A 81 0.33 4.63 9.74
C PHE A 81 -0.49 3.61 10.51
N LEU A 82 -1.78 3.89 10.75
CA LEU A 82 -2.68 2.98 11.45
C LEU A 82 -2.83 1.65 10.69
N GLY A 83 -3.01 1.70 9.37
CA GLY A 83 -3.05 0.51 8.53
C GLY A 83 -1.80 -0.36 8.73
N THR A 84 -0.61 0.24 8.67
CA THR A 84 0.66 -0.47 8.88
C THR A 84 0.77 -1.02 10.31
N ALA A 85 0.41 -0.22 11.33
CA ALA A 85 0.51 -0.63 12.73
C ALA A 85 -0.41 -1.81 13.03
N PHE A 86 -1.69 -1.75 12.62
CA PHE A 86 -2.64 -2.84 12.82
C PHE A 86 -2.24 -4.11 12.05
N PHE A 87 -1.74 -3.97 10.83
CA PHE A 87 -1.22 -5.11 10.05
C PHE A 87 -0.08 -5.80 10.78
N TYR A 88 0.90 -5.03 11.25
CA TYR A 88 2.07 -5.58 11.92
C TYR A 88 1.71 -6.20 13.29
N VAL A 89 0.76 -5.64 14.02
CA VAL A 89 0.24 -6.30 15.22
C VAL A 89 -0.43 -7.63 14.86
N SER A 90 -1.18 -7.71 13.78
CA SER A 90 -1.85 -8.96 13.38
C SER A 90 -0.86 -10.08 13.08
N ILE A 91 0.21 -9.81 12.31
CA ILE A 91 1.19 -10.81 11.90
C ILE A 91 2.08 -11.32 13.04
N THR A 92 2.00 -10.73 14.23
CA THR A 92 2.67 -11.29 15.42
C THR A 92 2.02 -12.59 15.91
N LYS A 93 0.76 -12.85 15.55
CA LYS A 93 -0.02 -13.97 16.10
C LYS A 93 -0.76 -14.78 15.05
N ILE A 94 -0.90 -14.30 13.82
CA ILE A 94 -1.48 -15.06 12.71
C ILE A 94 -0.48 -15.16 11.55
N PRO A 95 -0.54 -16.24 10.76
CA PRO A 95 0.31 -16.38 9.59
C PRO A 95 0.19 -15.19 8.63
N LEU A 96 1.32 -14.76 8.06
CA LEU A 96 1.37 -13.63 7.12
C LEU A 96 0.38 -13.77 5.95
N PRO A 97 0.21 -14.96 5.31
CA PRO A 97 -0.78 -15.15 4.25
C PRO A 97 -2.21 -14.86 4.71
N ASN A 98 -2.57 -15.26 5.93
CA ASN A 98 -3.91 -15.03 6.48
C ASN A 98 -4.14 -13.53 6.74
N ALA A 99 -3.16 -12.85 7.35
CA ALA A 99 -3.24 -11.39 7.58
C ALA A 99 -3.32 -10.60 6.27
N LEU A 100 -2.53 -10.98 5.25
CA LEU A 100 -2.52 -10.32 3.95
C LEU A 100 -3.85 -10.51 3.20
N SER A 101 -4.46 -11.70 3.25
CA SER A 101 -5.78 -11.96 2.66
C SER A 101 -6.85 -11.04 3.25
N LEU A 102 -6.81 -10.83 4.56
CA LEU A 102 -7.76 -9.96 5.25
C LEU A 102 -7.52 -8.47 4.96
N LEU A 103 -6.25 -8.04 4.88
CA LEU A 103 -5.91 -6.69 4.47
C LEU A 103 -6.37 -6.39 3.05
N LEU A 104 -6.22 -7.36 2.13
CA LEU A 104 -6.57 -7.20 0.72
C LEU A 104 -8.09 -7.19 0.44
N ILE A 105 -8.94 -7.14 1.46
CA ILE A 105 -10.33 -6.67 1.32
C ILE A 105 -10.40 -5.17 0.99
N ALA A 106 -9.32 -4.43 1.22
CA ALA A 106 -9.26 -2.98 1.01
C ALA A 106 -9.69 -2.51 -0.39
N PRO A 107 -9.30 -3.13 -1.51
CA PRO A 107 -9.77 -2.73 -2.83
C PRO A 107 -11.30 -2.80 -3.00
N ILE A 108 -11.96 -3.78 -2.39
CA ILE A 108 -13.43 -3.87 -2.40
C ILE A 108 -14.02 -2.69 -1.61
N ILE A 109 -13.48 -2.41 -0.43
CA ILE A 109 -13.90 -1.26 0.40
C ILE A 109 -13.69 0.05 -0.38
N VAL A 110 -12.59 0.20 -1.13
CA VAL A 110 -12.32 1.38 -1.97
C VAL A 110 -13.40 1.56 -3.02
N VAL A 111 -13.79 0.51 -3.74
CA VAL A 111 -14.85 0.60 -4.75
C VAL A 111 -16.16 1.10 -4.13
N VAL A 112 -16.52 0.61 -2.94
CA VAL A 112 -17.75 1.04 -2.26
C VAL A 112 -17.63 2.48 -1.74
N LEU A 113 -16.56 2.81 -1.02
CA LEU A 113 -16.39 4.12 -0.39
C LEU A 113 -16.10 5.25 -1.38
N SER A 114 -15.57 4.94 -2.58
CA SER A 114 -15.31 5.95 -3.61
C SER A 114 -16.56 6.69 -4.05
N VAL A 115 -17.74 6.05 -4.00
CA VAL A 115 -19.03 6.71 -4.29
C VAL A 115 -19.34 7.79 -3.27
N TYR A 116 -19.24 7.43 -1.99
CA TYR A 116 -19.66 8.32 -0.91
C TYR A 116 -18.66 9.45 -0.64
N ILE A 117 -17.37 9.18 -0.79
CA ILE A 117 -16.30 10.13 -0.40
C ILE A 117 -15.76 10.93 -1.59
N LEU A 118 -15.69 10.30 -2.77
CA LEU A 118 -15.11 10.89 -3.98
C LEU A 118 -16.17 11.25 -5.04
N ASN A 119 -17.43 10.85 -4.82
CA ASN A 119 -18.52 10.98 -5.79
C ASN A 119 -18.20 10.28 -7.14
N GLU A 120 -17.41 9.20 -7.10
CA GLU A 120 -17.11 8.40 -8.28
C GLU A 120 -18.32 7.53 -8.66
N ARG A 121 -18.53 7.30 -9.95
CA ARG A 121 -19.60 6.43 -10.43
C ARG A 121 -19.16 4.96 -10.32
N ILE A 122 -19.92 4.17 -9.60
CA ILE A 122 -19.77 2.70 -9.61
C ILE A 122 -20.44 2.14 -10.88
N THR A 123 -19.73 1.26 -11.56
CA THR A 123 -20.27 0.40 -12.61
C THR A 123 -20.21 -1.05 -12.14
N LEU A 124 -21.12 -1.87 -12.67
CA LEU A 124 -21.11 -3.31 -12.38
C LEU A 124 -19.75 -3.95 -12.70
N LEU A 125 -19.09 -3.47 -13.75
CA LEU A 125 -17.76 -3.92 -14.14
C LEU A 125 -16.71 -3.66 -13.04
N LYS A 126 -16.72 -2.49 -12.40
CA LYS A 126 -15.78 -2.18 -11.29
C LYS A 126 -15.96 -3.16 -10.13
N ILE A 127 -17.21 -3.48 -9.78
CA ILE A 127 -17.53 -4.45 -8.74
C ILE A 127 -17.05 -5.86 -9.13
N ILE A 128 -17.38 -6.31 -10.33
CA ILE A 128 -16.99 -7.63 -10.82
C ILE A 128 -15.46 -7.77 -10.85
N CYS A 129 -14.75 -6.78 -11.39
CA CYS A 129 -13.29 -6.80 -11.42
C CYS A 129 -12.68 -6.85 -10.00
N ALA A 130 -13.20 -6.10 -9.05
CA ALA A 130 -12.72 -6.15 -7.66
C ALA A 130 -12.96 -7.54 -7.04
N LEU A 131 -14.11 -8.15 -7.27
CA LEU A 131 -14.44 -9.49 -6.76
C LEU A 131 -13.59 -10.59 -7.43
N ILE A 132 -13.37 -10.53 -8.75
CA ILE A 132 -12.53 -11.50 -9.48
C ILE A 132 -11.07 -11.37 -9.00
N GLY A 133 -10.55 -10.15 -8.86
CA GLY A 133 -9.20 -9.92 -8.35
C GLY A 133 -9.03 -10.42 -6.92
N PHE A 134 -10.02 -10.20 -6.06
CA PHE A 134 -10.02 -10.73 -4.69
C PHE A 134 -10.08 -12.25 -4.65
N ALA A 135 -10.96 -12.87 -5.43
CA ALA A 135 -11.03 -14.34 -5.54
C ALA A 135 -9.71 -14.92 -6.07
N GLY A 136 -9.09 -14.29 -7.09
CA GLY A 136 -7.76 -14.65 -7.56
C GLY A 136 -6.70 -14.57 -6.47
N THR A 137 -6.74 -13.53 -5.65
CA THR A 137 -5.84 -13.36 -4.50
C THR A 137 -5.99 -14.50 -3.48
N LEU A 138 -7.24 -14.89 -3.15
CA LEU A 138 -7.48 -16.02 -2.25
C LEU A 138 -6.98 -17.35 -2.82
N LEU A 139 -7.06 -17.55 -4.13
CA LEU A 139 -6.51 -18.75 -4.80
C LEU A 139 -4.97 -18.78 -4.75
N VAL A 140 -4.30 -17.62 -4.82
CA VAL A 140 -2.83 -17.53 -4.71
C VAL A 140 -2.38 -17.72 -3.27
N ILE A 141 -2.98 -16.99 -2.33
CA ILE A 141 -2.55 -16.96 -0.93
C ILE A 141 -2.94 -18.23 -0.20
N GLN A 142 -4.08 -18.87 -0.54
CA GLN A 142 -4.63 -20.06 0.10
C GLN A 142 -4.67 -19.94 1.64
N PRO A 143 -5.33 -18.92 2.20
CA PRO A 143 -5.32 -18.69 3.63
C PRO A 143 -5.97 -19.85 4.37
N GLY A 144 -5.38 -20.29 5.49
CA GLY A 144 -6.02 -21.21 6.42
C GLY A 144 -7.09 -20.48 7.25
N PHE A 145 -8.30 -21.01 7.31
CA PHE A 145 -9.39 -20.42 8.11
C PHE A 145 -9.47 -20.97 9.54
N ALA A 146 -8.70 -22.03 9.85
CA ALA A 146 -8.73 -22.68 11.17
C ALA A 146 -8.27 -21.77 12.33
N ASP A 147 -7.47 -20.75 12.04
CA ASP A 147 -6.84 -19.89 13.06
C ASP A 147 -7.47 -18.50 13.16
N PHE A 148 -8.75 -18.35 12.77
CA PHE A 148 -9.42 -17.05 12.92
C PHE A 148 -9.57 -16.70 14.40
N ASN A 149 -8.88 -15.64 14.82
CA ASN A 149 -8.85 -15.19 16.22
C ASN A 149 -8.93 -13.65 16.28
N SER A 150 -8.83 -13.07 17.48
CA SER A 150 -8.89 -11.62 17.68
C SER A 150 -7.87 -10.83 16.87
N TYR A 151 -6.70 -11.41 16.55
CA TYR A 151 -5.67 -10.77 15.73
C TYR A 151 -6.06 -10.71 14.24
N SER A 152 -6.97 -11.57 13.79
CA SER A 152 -7.57 -11.46 12.44
C SER A 152 -8.41 -10.19 12.30
N VAL A 153 -9.04 -9.72 13.39
CA VAL A 153 -9.76 -8.44 13.41
C VAL A 153 -8.81 -7.27 13.17
N TYR A 154 -7.59 -7.31 13.73
CA TYR A 154 -6.59 -6.26 13.45
C TYR A 154 -6.21 -6.22 11.97
N ALA A 155 -6.09 -7.36 11.30
CA ALA A 155 -5.82 -7.40 9.85
C ALA A 155 -6.99 -6.80 9.04
N LEU A 156 -8.24 -7.07 9.40
CA LEU A 156 -9.41 -6.44 8.77
C LEU A 156 -9.45 -4.93 9.00
N VAL A 157 -9.18 -4.48 10.23
CA VAL A 157 -9.10 -3.05 10.57
C VAL A 157 -7.96 -2.38 9.80
N SER A 158 -6.83 -3.07 9.61
CA SER A 158 -5.74 -2.61 8.74
C SER A 158 -6.23 -2.40 7.31
N GLY A 159 -6.99 -3.35 6.74
CA GLY A 159 -7.60 -3.23 5.42
C GLY A 159 -8.51 -2.02 5.29
N LEU A 160 -9.31 -1.72 6.32
CA LEU A 160 -10.16 -0.52 6.36
C LEU A 160 -9.31 0.76 6.35
N PHE A 161 -8.29 0.87 7.21
CA PHE A 161 -7.42 2.04 7.22
C PHE A 161 -6.62 2.19 5.93
N TYR A 162 -6.19 1.09 5.33
CA TYR A 162 -5.53 1.11 4.03
C TYR A 162 -6.50 1.60 2.92
N ALA A 163 -7.74 1.14 2.90
CA ALA A 163 -8.76 1.65 1.98
C ALA A 163 -8.99 3.16 2.16
N MET A 164 -9.07 3.65 3.41
CA MET A 164 -9.18 5.08 3.69
C MET A 164 -7.96 5.86 3.20
N TYR A 165 -6.75 5.32 3.36
CA TYR A 165 -5.54 5.91 2.80
C TYR A 165 -5.62 6.04 1.27
N LEU A 166 -6.10 5.01 0.55
CA LEU A 166 -6.26 5.02 -0.90
C LEU A 166 -7.27 6.10 -1.35
N ILE A 167 -8.42 6.17 -0.70
CA ILE A 167 -9.46 7.16 -0.95
C ILE A 167 -8.93 8.58 -0.72
N TYR A 168 -8.28 8.82 0.42
CA TYR A 168 -7.72 10.15 0.72
C TYR A 168 -6.55 10.50 -0.20
N THR A 169 -5.78 9.53 -0.68
CA THR A 169 -4.75 9.75 -1.70
C THR A 169 -5.38 10.32 -2.98
N ARG A 170 -6.49 9.77 -3.44
CA ARG A 170 -7.22 10.32 -4.59
C ARG A 170 -7.78 11.71 -4.29
N LYS A 171 -8.39 11.89 -3.12
CA LYS A 171 -9.02 13.15 -2.71
C LYS A 171 -8.05 14.33 -2.69
N VAL A 172 -6.82 14.14 -2.18
CA VAL A 172 -5.84 15.23 -2.03
C VAL A 172 -4.99 15.46 -3.28
N ASN A 173 -4.91 14.50 -4.19
CA ASN A 173 -4.06 14.60 -5.39
C ASN A 173 -4.52 15.67 -6.39
N PHE A 174 -5.75 16.17 -6.29
CA PHE A 174 -6.23 17.28 -7.12
C PHE A 174 -5.69 18.65 -6.69
N SER A 175 -5.21 18.78 -5.46
CA SER A 175 -4.85 20.06 -4.84
C SER A 175 -3.40 20.14 -4.36
N SER A 176 -2.62 19.07 -4.48
CA SER A 176 -1.29 19.00 -3.89
C SER A 176 -0.26 18.36 -4.81
N ASP A 177 0.97 18.86 -4.71
CA ASP A 177 2.13 18.26 -5.38
C ASP A 177 2.43 16.86 -4.81
N SER A 178 2.90 15.93 -5.68
CA SER A 178 3.16 14.54 -5.28
C SER A 178 4.25 14.41 -4.22
N ILE A 179 5.30 15.24 -4.27
CA ILE A 179 6.39 15.21 -3.28
C ILE A 179 5.88 15.69 -1.93
N VAL A 180 5.07 16.75 -1.89
CA VAL A 180 4.40 17.22 -0.67
C VAL A 180 3.46 16.16 -0.13
N SER A 181 2.64 15.58 -0.99
CA SER A 181 1.73 14.50 -0.60
C SER A 181 2.50 13.32 -0.02
N LEU A 182 3.59 12.90 -0.64
CA LEU A 182 4.43 11.80 -0.16
C LEU A 182 5.04 12.11 1.22
N SER A 183 5.52 13.35 1.43
CA SER A 183 6.06 13.79 2.74
C SER A 183 5.02 13.68 3.85
N TYR A 184 3.79 14.11 3.61
CA TYR A 184 2.72 14.01 4.60
C TYR A 184 2.29 12.58 4.93
N SER A 185 2.58 11.60 4.07
CA SER A 185 2.29 10.19 4.37
C SER A 185 3.12 9.65 5.53
N THR A 186 4.29 10.25 5.78
CA THR A 186 5.21 9.74 6.81
C THR A 186 5.17 10.52 8.12
N ILE A 187 4.75 11.80 8.09
CA ILE A 187 4.82 12.69 9.27
C ILE A 187 4.11 12.10 10.51
N PRO A 188 2.84 11.66 10.46
CA PRO A 188 2.17 11.14 11.65
C PRO A 188 2.88 9.91 12.21
N GLY A 189 3.24 8.95 11.35
CA GLY A 189 3.94 7.73 11.77
C GLY A 189 5.32 8.00 12.35
N ALA A 190 6.10 8.89 11.72
CA ALA A 190 7.42 9.27 12.22
C ALA A 190 7.35 9.93 13.60
N ILE A 191 6.43 10.87 13.80
CA ILE A 191 6.26 11.55 15.10
C ILE A 191 5.82 10.54 16.16
N ILE A 192 4.75 9.78 15.92
CA ILE A 192 4.20 8.83 16.89
C ILE A 192 5.25 7.79 17.25
N MET A 193 5.89 7.17 16.26
CA MET A 193 6.88 6.12 16.51
C MET A 193 8.16 6.65 17.18
N THR A 194 8.61 7.87 16.85
CA THR A 194 9.78 8.46 17.52
C THR A 194 9.50 8.76 18.99
N LEU A 195 8.26 9.10 19.35
CA LEU A 195 7.86 9.28 20.74
C LEU A 195 7.72 7.95 21.49
N LEU A 196 7.32 6.89 20.81
CA LEU A 196 7.07 5.58 21.42
C LEU A 196 8.35 4.72 21.49
N ILE A 197 9.23 4.80 20.51
CA ILE A 197 10.35 3.87 20.35
C ILE A 197 11.29 3.80 21.57
N PRO A 198 11.58 4.90 22.32
CA PRO A 198 12.45 4.83 23.50
C PRO A 198 11.94 3.87 24.59
N PHE A 199 10.64 3.58 24.62
CA PHE A 199 10.04 2.66 25.60
C PHE A 199 10.06 1.19 25.16
N PHE A 200 10.37 0.92 23.88
CA PHE A 200 10.29 -0.41 23.28
C PHE A 200 11.59 -0.86 22.62
N TRP A 201 12.62 0.00 22.59
CA TRP A 201 13.92 -0.34 22.02
C TRP A 201 14.67 -1.28 22.96
N GLU A 202 15.00 -2.49 22.50
CA GLU A 202 15.62 -3.50 23.34
C GLU A 202 17.03 -3.90 22.92
N SER A 203 17.37 -3.75 21.64
CA SER A 203 18.66 -4.21 21.13
C SER A 203 19.36 -3.12 20.31
N ILE A 204 20.68 -3.09 20.37
CA ILE A 204 21.48 -2.22 19.46
C ILE A 204 21.60 -2.96 18.14
N PRO A 205 21.04 -2.43 17.03
CA PRO A 205 21.14 -3.06 15.73
C PRO A 205 22.59 -3.16 15.26
N SER A 206 22.96 -4.27 14.63
CA SER A 206 24.25 -4.44 13.97
C SER A 206 24.39 -3.45 12.79
N LEU A 207 25.61 -3.19 12.35
CA LEU A 207 25.87 -2.31 11.20
C LEU A 207 25.10 -2.75 9.94
N ASN A 208 25.02 -4.06 9.69
CA ASN A 208 24.26 -4.62 8.57
C ASN A 208 22.76 -4.30 8.70
N GLN A 209 22.17 -4.47 9.88
CA GLN A 209 20.78 -4.13 10.14
C GLN A 209 20.51 -2.63 9.97
N ILE A 210 21.42 -1.76 10.44
CA ILE A 210 21.33 -0.30 10.25
C ILE A 210 21.34 0.05 8.74
N MET A 211 22.22 -0.57 7.96
CA MET A 211 22.25 -0.36 6.50
C MET A 211 20.93 -0.79 5.83
N ILE A 212 20.40 -1.95 6.21
CA ILE A 212 19.13 -2.44 5.67
C ILE A 212 17.96 -1.54 6.09
N MET A 213 17.90 -1.10 7.36
CA MET A 213 16.93 -0.11 7.83
C MET A 213 17.02 1.18 7.03
N GLY A 214 18.24 1.63 6.70
CA GLY A 214 18.49 2.78 5.85
C GLY A 214 17.98 2.63 4.40
N CYS A 215 17.94 1.40 3.87
CA CYS A 215 17.41 1.13 2.53
C CYS A 215 15.87 1.16 2.47
N ILE A 216 15.17 0.90 3.58
CA ILE A 216 13.70 0.87 3.61
C ILE A 216 13.13 2.23 3.18
N GLY A 217 13.65 3.34 3.72
CA GLY A 217 13.18 4.69 3.37
C GLY A 217 13.20 4.99 1.88
N PRO A 218 14.34 4.88 1.18
CA PRO A 218 14.42 5.07 -0.27
C PRO A 218 13.48 4.18 -1.08
N VAL A 219 13.36 2.90 -0.75
CA VAL A 219 12.47 1.95 -1.45
C VAL A 219 11.01 2.38 -1.30
N VAL A 220 10.60 2.76 -0.10
CA VAL A 220 9.25 3.29 0.16
C VAL A 220 9.02 4.60 -0.60
N ILE A 221 9.99 5.51 -0.63
CA ILE A 221 9.88 6.78 -1.37
C ILE A 221 9.60 6.51 -2.86
N ILE A 222 10.37 5.63 -3.49
CA ILE A 222 10.24 5.33 -4.91
C ILE A 222 8.88 4.68 -5.21
N SER A 223 8.51 3.63 -4.47
CA SER A 223 7.25 2.93 -4.69
C SER A 223 6.03 3.84 -4.47
N HIS A 224 5.98 4.55 -3.35
CA HIS A 224 4.87 5.43 -3.04
C HIS A 224 4.81 6.69 -3.92
N PHE A 225 5.92 7.14 -4.51
CA PHE A 225 5.91 8.20 -5.50
C PHE A 225 5.10 7.80 -6.74
N PHE A 226 5.41 6.63 -7.32
CA PHE A 226 4.65 6.09 -8.46
C PHE A 226 3.19 5.82 -8.07
N PHE A 227 2.98 5.30 -6.88
CA PHE A 227 1.66 5.07 -6.31
C PHE A 227 0.81 6.36 -6.26
N ILE A 228 1.32 7.43 -5.63
CA ILE A 228 0.60 8.71 -5.53
C ILE A 228 0.37 9.31 -6.92
N LYS A 229 1.35 9.21 -7.82
CA LYS A 229 1.21 9.63 -9.20
C LYS A 229 0.09 8.89 -9.93
N ALA A 230 -0.05 7.59 -9.75
CA ALA A 230 -1.12 6.80 -10.36
C ALA A 230 -2.51 7.38 -10.03
N TYR A 231 -2.74 7.74 -8.77
CA TYR A 231 -4.01 8.32 -8.31
C TYR A 231 -4.28 9.75 -8.82
N GLN A 232 -3.33 10.40 -9.49
CA GLN A 232 -3.59 11.64 -10.22
C GLN A 232 -4.27 11.39 -11.56
N TYR A 233 -4.01 10.24 -12.18
CA TYR A 233 -4.43 9.94 -13.55
C TYR A 233 -5.69 9.08 -13.65
N ALA A 234 -6.03 8.31 -12.62
CA ALA A 234 -7.18 7.41 -12.64
C ALA A 234 -8.00 7.49 -11.33
N GLU A 235 -9.27 7.11 -11.43
CA GLU A 235 -10.18 7.01 -10.29
C GLU A 235 -9.74 5.94 -9.31
N ALA A 236 -10.03 6.13 -8.01
CA ALA A 236 -9.71 5.15 -6.98
C ALA A 236 -10.42 3.82 -7.23
N SER A 237 -11.67 3.85 -7.66
CA SER A 237 -12.47 2.67 -8.01
C SER A 237 -11.95 1.88 -9.22
N VAL A 238 -11.21 2.54 -10.12
CA VAL A 238 -10.54 1.91 -11.27
C VAL A 238 -9.22 1.28 -10.87
N LEU A 239 -8.45 1.97 -10.02
CA LEU A 239 -7.16 1.48 -9.54
C LEU A 239 -7.30 0.37 -8.49
N ALA A 240 -8.43 0.29 -7.80
CA ALA A 240 -8.65 -0.68 -6.73
C ALA A 240 -8.39 -2.14 -7.16
N PRO A 241 -8.93 -2.68 -8.26
CA PRO A 241 -8.63 -4.05 -8.69
C PRO A 241 -7.16 -4.25 -9.10
N ILE A 242 -6.45 -3.20 -9.51
CA ILE A 242 -5.04 -3.25 -9.89
C ILE A 242 -4.14 -3.54 -8.68
N HIS A 243 -4.56 -3.17 -7.47
CA HIS A 243 -3.79 -3.46 -6.25
C HIS A 243 -3.51 -4.94 -6.03
N TYR A 244 -4.38 -5.83 -6.50
CA TYR A 244 -4.11 -7.27 -6.43
C TYR A 244 -2.90 -7.71 -7.24
N PHE A 245 -2.40 -6.87 -8.18
CA PHE A 245 -1.18 -7.14 -8.93
C PHE A 245 0.07 -7.25 -8.04
N GLU A 246 0.05 -6.70 -6.84
CA GLU A 246 1.09 -6.90 -5.82
C GLU A 246 1.33 -8.39 -5.54
N ILE A 247 0.28 -9.19 -5.50
CA ILE A 247 0.37 -10.64 -5.30
C ILE A 247 1.07 -11.32 -6.48
N VAL A 248 0.78 -10.89 -7.71
CA VAL A 248 1.47 -11.38 -8.90
C VAL A 248 2.96 -11.07 -8.82
N SER A 249 3.31 -9.87 -8.39
CA SER A 249 4.71 -9.43 -8.21
C SER A 249 5.44 -10.26 -7.15
N ASN A 250 4.78 -10.56 -6.02
CA ASN A 250 5.33 -11.44 -4.98
C ASN A 250 5.60 -12.85 -5.52
N VAL A 251 4.67 -13.44 -6.29
CA VAL A 251 4.87 -14.76 -6.89
C VAL A 251 6.02 -14.75 -7.90
N LEU A 252 6.12 -13.69 -8.74
CA LEU A 252 7.22 -13.55 -9.69
C LEU A 252 8.58 -13.49 -8.98
N ILE A 253 8.68 -12.75 -7.88
CA ILE A 253 9.89 -12.70 -7.05
C ILE A 253 10.20 -14.09 -6.49
N SER A 254 9.20 -14.81 -5.97
CA SER A 254 9.39 -16.18 -5.46
C SER A 254 9.93 -17.12 -6.54
N VAL A 255 9.37 -17.09 -7.74
CA VAL A 255 9.83 -17.90 -8.87
C VAL A 255 11.26 -17.56 -9.28
N ILE A 256 11.60 -16.27 -9.39
CA ILE A 256 12.92 -15.82 -9.87
C ILE A 256 14.02 -16.12 -8.85
N PHE A 257 13.80 -15.80 -7.58
CA PHE A 257 14.83 -15.86 -6.54
C PHE A 257 14.87 -17.21 -5.82
N PHE A 258 13.69 -17.84 -5.60
CA PHE A 258 13.60 -19.09 -4.84
C PHE A 258 13.31 -20.31 -5.72
N LYS A 259 13.04 -20.09 -7.03
CA LYS A 259 12.70 -21.14 -8.02
C LYS A 259 11.44 -21.95 -7.63
N ASP A 260 10.55 -21.34 -6.86
CA ASP A 260 9.29 -21.95 -6.46
C ASP A 260 8.35 -22.01 -7.65
N ILE A 261 8.05 -23.22 -8.14
CA ILE A 261 7.12 -23.43 -9.27
C ILE A 261 5.69 -23.23 -8.77
N PRO A 262 4.92 -22.28 -9.34
CA PRO A 262 3.55 -22.04 -8.91
C PRO A 262 2.65 -23.24 -9.18
N THR A 263 1.81 -23.59 -8.22
CA THR A 263 0.78 -24.62 -8.38
C THR A 263 -0.26 -24.20 -9.39
N ILE A 264 -1.08 -25.16 -9.85
CA ILE A 264 -2.20 -24.88 -10.78
C ILE A 264 -3.16 -23.84 -10.17
N ALA A 265 -3.47 -23.93 -8.89
CA ALA A 265 -4.32 -22.96 -8.19
C ALA A 265 -3.73 -21.55 -8.19
N VAL A 266 -2.43 -21.43 -7.91
CA VAL A 266 -1.70 -20.16 -7.99
C VAL A 266 -1.73 -19.58 -9.40
N SER A 267 -1.52 -20.42 -10.43
CA SER A 267 -1.56 -19.99 -11.84
C SER A 267 -2.96 -19.47 -12.24
N ILE A 268 -4.03 -20.16 -11.83
CA ILE A 268 -5.42 -19.72 -12.04
C ILE A 268 -5.66 -18.38 -11.33
N GLY A 269 -5.23 -18.25 -10.07
CA GLY A 269 -5.36 -17.02 -9.30
C GLY A 269 -4.66 -15.83 -9.97
N ILE A 270 -3.46 -16.02 -10.49
CA ILE A 270 -2.72 -15.01 -11.27
C ILE A 270 -3.50 -14.61 -12.52
N MET A 271 -4.05 -15.57 -13.26
CA MET A 271 -4.87 -15.26 -14.45
C MET A 271 -6.12 -14.45 -14.09
N CYS A 272 -6.79 -14.76 -12.98
CA CYS A 272 -7.92 -13.97 -12.48
C CYS A 272 -7.50 -12.53 -12.17
N ILE A 273 -6.39 -12.33 -11.49
CA ILE A 273 -5.88 -10.99 -11.13
C ILE A 273 -5.54 -10.19 -12.40
N ILE A 274 -4.78 -10.78 -13.32
CA ILE A 274 -4.39 -10.12 -14.57
C ILE A 274 -5.61 -9.81 -15.43
N SER A 275 -6.53 -10.75 -15.61
CA SER A 275 -7.75 -10.53 -16.41
C SER A 275 -8.61 -9.40 -15.82
N SER A 276 -8.79 -9.37 -14.50
CA SER A 276 -9.50 -8.30 -13.79
C SER A 276 -8.87 -6.93 -14.07
N GLY A 277 -7.53 -6.82 -13.94
CA GLY A 277 -6.79 -5.59 -14.22
C GLY A 277 -6.88 -5.14 -15.68
N VAL A 278 -6.77 -6.07 -16.63
CA VAL A 278 -6.90 -5.78 -18.07
C VAL A 278 -8.33 -5.34 -18.41
N LEU A 279 -9.34 -6.08 -17.94
CA LEU A 279 -10.75 -5.75 -18.19
C LEU A 279 -11.11 -4.35 -17.71
N ILE A 280 -10.73 -3.98 -16.48
CA ILE A 280 -11.01 -2.64 -15.95
C ILE A 280 -10.28 -1.56 -16.74
N SER A 281 -9.03 -1.80 -17.15
CA SER A 281 -8.21 -0.84 -17.89
C SER A 281 -8.73 -0.58 -19.30
N LEU A 282 -9.23 -1.61 -20.00
CA LEU A 282 -9.73 -1.50 -21.36
C LEU A 282 -11.12 -0.88 -21.45
N ASN A 283 -12.00 -1.11 -20.47
CA ASN A 283 -13.39 -0.68 -20.52
C ASN A 283 -13.65 0.75 -20.00
N GLN A 284 -12.62 1.52 -19.68
CA GLN A 284 -12.76 2.95 -19.37
C GLN A 284 -13.13 3.82 -20.60
N LYS A 285 -13.61 3.21 -21.69
CA LYS A 285 -13.97 3.90 -22.94
C LYS A 285 -15.30 4.62 -22.89
N ASN A 286 -16.20 4.30 -21.96
CA ASN A 286 -17.64 4.64 -22.07
C ASN A 286 -18.18 5.40 -20.85
N THR A 287 -17.37 6.05 -20.07
CA THR A 287 -17.80 6.98 -19.02
C THR A 287 -17.03 8.29 -19.11
#